data_dfc23a979741deae9e9c2a652ee35109
#
_entry.id   dfc23a979741deae9e9c2a652ee35109
#
_cell.length_a   1.000
_cell.length_b   1.000
_cell.length_c   1.000
_cell.angle_alpha   90.00
_cell.angle_beta   90.00
_cell.angle_gamma   90.00
#
_symmetry.space_group_name_H-M   'P 1'
#
loop_
_entity.id
_entity.type
_entity.pdbx_description
1 polymer ?
#
loop_
_entity_poly.entity_id
_entity_poly.type
_entity_poly.pdbx_seq_one_letter_code
_entity_poly.pdbx_strand_id
1 'polypeptide(L)'
;MTGVQTCALPIYPSESTRLVIFAEGKLDSKRRLVKLLKRDAQIIEATTPKEQDLKRYFASQAQELGLQFVGDSLDQLLLKSGYDFGELQKNLALLRAYKEDGQITLEDIEEVVPKSLQDNIFDLTQMILKRQIDQARNLVKDLRLQGEDEIKLIAILLGQFRMFSQVKIFSEEGQSESQIVASLSELSGRKVNPYQVKFALRDSRRLSLSFLKQAMITFIETDYAIKSGTYEKDYLFDLALLKVANS
;
A
#
# COMPACT_ATOMS: atom_id res chain seq x y z
N MET A 1 -26.15 -18.57 -11.96
CA MET A 1 -24.93 -19.29 -11.55
C MET A 1 -24.77 -20.48 -12.48
N THR A 2 -24.11 -20.28 -13.59
CA THR A 2 -23.79 -21.34 -14.54
C THR A 2 -22.42 -21.90 -14.13
N GLY A 3 -22.43 -23.03 -13.43
CA GLY A 3 -21.23 -23.78 -13.13
C GLY A 3 -20.64 -24.33 -14.44
N VAL A 4 -19.66 -23.61 -14.98
CA VAL A 4 -18.86 -24.13 -16.06
C VAL A 4 -18.11 -25.34 -15.52
N GLN A 5 -18.44 -26.53 -16.02
CA GLN A 5 -17.67 -27.73 -15.73
C GLN A 5 -16.30 -27.63 -16.42
N THR A 6 -15.36 -26.98 -15.77
CA THR A 6 -13.97 -26.80 -16.23
C THR A 6 -13.11 -28.06 -16.03
N CYS A 7 -13.68 -29.16 -15.56
CA CYS A 7 -12.91 -30.36 -15.22
C CYS A 7 -12.30 -31.09 -16.42
N ALA A 8 -12.84 -30.91 -17.64
CA ALA A 8 -12.36 -31.60 -18.84
C ALA A 8 -11.17 -30.89 -19.51
N LEU A 9 -11.13 -29.55 -19.50
CA LEU A 9 -10.11 -28.77 -20.19
C LEU A 9 -8.65 -29.04 -19.73
N PRO A 10 -8.37 -29.22 -18.42
CA PRO A 10 -7.00 -29.57 -17.98
C PRO A 10 -6.61 -31.02 -18.29
N ILE A 11 -7.60 -31.91 -18.56
CA ILE A 11 -7.36 -33.32 -18.80
C ILE A 11 -7.08 -33.59 -20.29
N TYR A 12 -7.77 -32.87 -21.18
CA TYR A 12 -7.65 -33.00 -22.64
C TYR A 12 -7.57 -31.63 -23.31
N PRO A 13 -6.46 -30.88 -23.13
CA PRO A 13 -6.27 -29.62 -23.82
C PRO A 13 -6.14 -29.86 -25.33
N SER A 14 -6.77 -29.02 -26.14
CA SER A 14 -6.56 -29.05 -27.60
C SER A 14 -5.09 -28.70 -27.90
N GLU A 15 -4.47 -29.34 -28.88
CA GLU A 15 -3.10 -29.06 -29.32
C GLU A 15 -2.89 -27.61 -29.76
N SER A 16 -3.96 -26.96 -30.24
CA SER A 16 -3.97 -25.56 -30.67
C SER A 16 -4.21 -24.56 -29.53
N THR A 17 -4.44 -25.01 -28.29
CA THR A 17 -4.83 -24.13 -27.17
C THR A 17 -3.81 -24.19 -26.05
N ARG A 18 -3.27 -22.98 -25.66
CA ARG A 18 -2.47 -22.84 -24.46
C ARG A 18 -3.38 -22.37 -23.32
N LEU A 19 -3.57 -23.21 -22.32
CA LEU A 19 -4.34 -22.87 -21.12
C LEU A 19 -3.39 -22.32 -20.04
N VAL A 20 -3.64 -21.09 -19.57
CA VAL A 20 -2.94 -20.49 -18.45
C VAL A 20 -3.93 -20.32 -17.29
N ILE A 21 -3.61 -20.93 -16.15
CA ILE A 21 -4.43 -20.83 -14.94
C ILE A 21 -3.65 -19.99 -13.91
N PHE A 22 -4.23 -18.86 -13.52
CA PHE A 22 -3.71 -18.01 -12.46
C PHE A 22 -4.47 -18.29 -11.15
N ALA A 23 -3.74 -18.48 -10.06
CA ALA A 23 -4.32 -18.66 -8.73
C ALA A 23 -3.53 -17.89 -7.68
N GLU A 24 -4.22 -17.11 -6.87
CA GLU A 24 -3.62 -16.44 -5.72
C GLU A 24 -3.50 -17.40 -4.53
N GLY A 25 -2.38 -17.27 -3.79
CA GLY A 25 -2.11 -18.04 -2.60
C GLY A 25 -1.55 -19.44 -2.87
N LYS A 26 -1.44 -20.23 -1.80
CA LYS A 26 -0.87 -21.57 -1.87
C LYS A 26 -1.90 -22.58 -2.42
N LEU A 27 -1.48 -23.36 -3.39
CA LEU A 27 -2.28 -24.45 -3.91
C LEU A 27 -2.44 -25.58 -2.87
N ASP A 28 -3.68 -25.93 -2.54
CA ASP A 28 -3.96 -27.07 -1.67
C ASP A 28 -3.65 -28.40 -2.36
N SER A 29 -2.50 -28.97 -2.04
CA SER A 29 -2.00 -30.22 -2.62
C SER A 29 -2.92 -31.45 -2.39
N LYS A 30 -3.90 -31.35 -1.48
CA LYS A 30 -4.88 -32.44 -1.22
C LYS A 30 -5.98 -32.48 -2.29
N ARG A 31 -6.26 -31.35 -2.94
CA ARG A 31 -7.32 -31.28 -3.95
C ARG A 31 -6.97 -32.08 -5.22
N ARG A 32 -7.95 -32.83 -5.72
CA ARG A 32 -7.79 -33.66 -6.91
C ARG A 32 -7.32 -32.88 -8.14
N LEU A 33 -7.87 -31.68 -8.34
CA LEU A 33 -7.47 -30.78 -9.43
C LEU A 33 -5.99 -30.38 -9.33
N VAL A 34 -5.51 -30.03 -8.13
CA VAL A 34 -4.11 -29.63 -7.91
C VAL A 34 -3.15 -30.81 -8.17
N LYS A 35 -3.55 -32.05 -7.80
CA LYS A 35 -2.77 -33.26 -8.11
C LYS A 35 -2.68 -33.49 -9.62
N LEU A 36 -3.77 -33.26 -10.34
CA LEU A 36 -3.81 -33.35 -11.79
C LEU A 36 -2.90 -32.33 -12.46
N LEU A 37 -3.03 -31.04 -12.06
CA LEU A 37 -2.19 -29.96 -12.58
C LEU A 37 -0.71 -30.18 -12.32
N LYS A 38 -0.35 -30.71 -11.13
CA LYS A 38 1.06 -31.05 -10.82
C LYS A 38 1.62 -32.15 -11.72
N ARG A 39 0.77 -33.03 -12.25
CA ARG A 39 1.18 -34.11 -13.13
C ARG A 39 1.29 -33.63 -14.60
N ASP A 40 0.32 -32.82 -15.07
CA ASP A 40 0.09 -32.58 -16.49
C ASP A 40 0.40 -31.16 -16.94
N ALA A 41 0.71 -30.22 -15.98
CA ALA A 41 0.98 -28.82 -16.28
C ALA A 41 2.29 -28.33 -15.67
N GLN A 42 2.87 -27.32 -16.28
CA GLN A 42 4.00 -26.59 -15.70
C GLN A 42 3.46 -25.63 -14.63
N ILE A 43 3.87 -25.80 -13.38
CA ILE A 43 3.53 -24.89 -12.28
C ILE A 43 4.68 -23.92 -12.10
N ILE A 44 4.38 -22.63 -12.21
CA ILE A 44 5.31 -21.54 -11.94
C ILE A 44 4.85 -20.86 -10.65
N GLU A 45 5.68 -20.92 -9.62
CA GLU A 45 5.41 -20.20 -8.37
C GLU A 45 5.93 -18.77 -8.50
N ALA A 46 5.00 -17.80 -8.47
CA ALA A 46 5.30 -16.38 -8.40
C ALA A 46 5.12 -15.91 -6.95
N THR A 47 6.19 -15.93 -6.18
CA THR A 47 6.20 -15.44 -4.80
C THR A 47 6.54 -13.95 -4.76
N THR A 48 6.00 -13.23 -3.77
CA THR A 48 6.44 -11.84 -3.51
C THR A 48 7.94 -11.83 -3.23
N PRO A 49 8.74 -11.12 -4.03
CA PRO A 49 10.18 -11.08 -3.83
C PRO A 49 10.53 -10.44 -2.49
N LYS A 50 11.61 -10.88 -1.88
CA LYS A 50 12.17 -10.24 -0.68
C LYS A 50 12.87 -8.93 -1.08
N GLU A 51 13.02 -8.02 -0.12
CA GLU A 51 13.68 -6.72 -0.35
C GLU A 51 15.06 -6.86 -1.02
N GLN A 52 15.87 -7.84 -0.60
CA GLN A 52 17.18 -8.11 -1.21
C GLN A 52 17.09 -8.60 -2.66
N ASP A 53 16.05 -9.37 -2.98
CA ASP A 53 15.82 -9.86 -4.34
C ASP A 53 15.33 -8.73 -5.25
N LEU A 54 14.47 -7.86 -4.73
CA LEU A 54 14.07 -6.62 -5.41
C LEU A 54 15.27 -5.73 -5.67
N LYS A 55 16.13 -5.50 -4.67
CA LYS A 55 17.33 -4.67 -4.82
C LYS A 55 18.23 -5.22 -5.93
N ARG A 56 18.51 -6.54 -5.92
CA ARG A 56 19.33 -7.17 -6.96
C ARG A 56 18.72 -7.06 -8.34
N TYR A 57 17.42 -7.32 -8.45
CA TYR A 57 16.70 -7.22 -9.72
C TYR A 57 16.73 -5.80 -10.27
N PHE A 58 16.38 -4.79 -9.47
CA PHE A 58 16.36 -3.40 -9.93
C PHE A 58 17.75 -2.82 -10.16
N ALA A 59 18.79 -3.28 -9.47
CA ALA A 59 20.18 -2.96 -9.78
C ALA A 59 20.58 -3.46 -11.19
N SER A 60 20.17 -4.69 -11.55
CA SER A 60 20.40 -5.24 -12.88
C SER A 60 19.63 -4.48 -13.96
N GLN A 61 18.33 -4.21 -13.72
CA GLN A 61 17.49 -3.45 -14.65
C GLN A 61 18.02 -2.02 -14.87
N ALA A 62 18.51 -1.38 -13.82
CA ALA A 62 19.13 -0.07 -13.91
C ALA A 62 20.36 -0.08 -14.85
N GLN A 63 21.22 -1.08 -14.70
CA GLN A 63 22.39 -1.24 -15.59
C GLN A 63 22.00 -1.46 -17.05
N GLU A 64 20.97 -2.26 -17.32
CA GLU A 64 20.44 -2.47 -18.67
C GLU A 64 19.89 -1.16 -19.29
N LEU A 65 19.35 -0.28 -18.46
CA LEU A 65 18.88 1.05 -18.87
C LEU A 65 19.98 2.11 -18.90
N GLY A 66 21.22 1.75 -18.58
CA GLY A 66 22.35 2.69 -18.52
C GLY A 66 22.31 3.62 -17.32
N LEU A 67 21.62 3.22 -16.23
CA LEU A 67 21.58 3.99 -14.99
C LEU A 67 22.60 3.44 -13.97
N GLN A 68 23.26 4.36 -13.28
CA GLN A 68 24.21 4.09 -12.20
C GLN A 68 23.78 4.84 -10.95
N PHE A 69 23.39 4.10 -9.91
CA PHE A 69 23.01 4.67 -8.63
C PHE A 69 24.25 4.97 -7.79
N VAL A 70 24.35 6.20 -7.30
CA VAL A 70 25.48 6.68 -6.49
C VAL A 70 25.16 6.51 -5.01
N GLY A 71 26.06 5.86 -4.24
CA GLY A 71 25.87 5.64 -2.80
C GLY A 71 24.61 4.83 -2.48
N ASP A 72 23.76 5.35 -1.61
CA ASP A 72 22.54 4.70 -1.14
C ASP A 72 21.28 5.08 -1.95
N SER A 73 21.45 5.72 -3.13
CA SER A 73 20.32 6.20 -3.92
C SER A 73 19.37 5.10 -4.40
N LEU A 74 19.87 3.89 -4.68
CA LEU A 74 19.00 2.74 -4.99
C LEU A 74 18.17 2.30 -3.76
N ASP A 75 18.76 2.31 -2.58
CA ASP A 75 18.02 1.97 -1.35
C ASP A 75 16.94 3.02 -1.06
N GLN A 76 17.23 4.29 -1.31
CA GLN A 76 16.26 5.36 -1.20
C GLN A 76 15.12 5.22 -2.23
N LEU A 77 15.42 4.84 -3.46
CA LEU A 77 14.41 4.52 -4.47
C LEU A 77 13.50 3.38 -4.03
N LEU A 78 14.07 2.29 -3.53
CA LEU A 78 13.31 1.14 -3.01
C LEU A 78 12.39 1.55 -1.87
N LEU A 79 12.90 2.31 -0.91
CA LEU A 79 12.15 2.81 0.24
C LEU A 79 11.01 3.73 -0.20
N LYS A 80 11.30 4.73 -1.05
CA LYS A 80 10.33 5.72 -1.52
C LYS A 80 9.23 5.11 -2.39
N SER A 81 9.55 4.02 -3.10
CA SER A 81 8.58 3.23 -3.89
C SER A 81 7.81 2.19 -3.03
N GLY A 82 8.03 2.14 -1.71
CA GLY A 82 7.37 1.21 -0.80
C GLY A 82 7.65 -0.27 -1.09
N TYR A 83 8.78 -0.57 -1.75
CA TYR A 83 9.13 -1.92 -2.23
C TYR A 83 8.08 -2.53 -3.18
N ASP A 84 7.24 -1.70 -3.78
CA ASP A 84 6.27 -2.13 -4.80
C ASP A 84 6.95 -2.27 -6.16
N PHE A 85 6.80 -3.43 -6.79
CA PHE A 85 7.46 -3.75 -8.05
C PHE A 85 7.01 -2.82 -9.18
N GLY A 86 5.72 -2.51 -9.27
CA GLY A 86 5.16 -1.65 -10.30
C GLY A 86 5.61 -0.19 -10.15
N GLU A 87 5.61 0.32 -8.91
CA GLU A 87 6.10 1.67 -8.62
C GLU A 87 7.60 1.78 -8.89
N LEU A 88 8.39 0.77 -8.53
CA LEU A 88 9.81 0.72 -8.83
C LEU A 88 10.08 0.76 -10.35
N GLN A 89 9.32 0.02 -11.16
CA GLN A 89 9.46 0.06 -12.62
C GLN A 89 9.15 1.45 -13.19
N LYS A 90 8.05 2.06 -12.75
CA LYS A 90 7.67 3.41 -13.18
C LYS A 90 8.74 4.44 -12.82
N ASN A 91 9.19 4.41 -11.56
CA ASN A 91 10.18 5.35 -11.06
C ASN A 91 11.54 5.18 -11.75
N LEU A 92 11.94 3.95 -12.08
CA LEU A 92 13.15 3.68 -12.86
C LEU A 92 13.05 4.25 -14.26
N ALA A 93 11.91 4.09 -14.94
CA ALA A 93 11.66 4.68 -16.27
C ALA A 93 11.65 6.21 -16.20
N LEU A 94 11.08 6.80 -15.14
CA LEU A 94 11.06 8.24 -14.93
C LEU A 94 12.48 8.80 -14.74
N LEU A 95 13.29 8.15 -13.90
CA LEU A 95 14.69 8.54 -13.68
C LEU A 95 15.52 8.42 -14.96
N ARG A 96 15.27 7.39 -15.78
CA ARG A 96 15.95 7.25 -17.09
C ARG A 96 15.58 8.38 -18.04
N ALA A 97 14.33 8.83 -18.05
CA ALA A 97 13.90 9.95 -18.88
C ALA A 97 14.43 11.30 -18.37
N TYR A 98 14.65 11.43 -17.06
CA TYR A 98 15.12 12.65 -16.44
C TYR A 98 16.64 12.86 -16.63
N LYS A 99 17.44 11.79 -16.52
CA LYS A 99 18.90 11.89 -16.43
C LYS A 99 19.57 11.31 -17.69
N GLU A 100 20.11 12.19 -18.53
CA GLU A 100 20.78 11.79 -19.78
C GLU A 100 22.13 11.08 -19.54
N ASP A 101 22.90 11.53 -18.54
CA ASP A 101 24.19 10.95 -18.15
C ASP A 101 24.08 9.62 -17.40
N GLY A 102 22.88 9.29 -16.96
CA GLY A 102 22.56 8.04 -16.26
C GLY A 102 23.05 7.96 -14.82
N GLN A 103 23.70 8.98 -14.26
CA GLN A 103 24.13 8.99 -12.85
C GLN A 103 23.02 9.48 -11.93
N ILE A 104 22.48 8.60 -11.09
CA ILE A 104 21.35 8.89 -10.18
C ILE A 104 21.85 9.10 -8.76
N THR A 105 21.66 10.32 -8.26
CA THR A 105 21.99 10.72 -6.89
C THR A 105 20.78 10.68 -5.96
N LEU A 106 21.00 10.92 -4.67
CA LEU A 106 19.91 11.06 -3.70
C LEU A 106 19.01 12.27 -4.01
N GLU A 107 19.61 13.37 -4.46
CA GLU A 107 18.89 14.58 -4.85
C GLU A 107 17.97 14.31 -6.03
N ASP A 108 18.42 13.57 -7.04
CA ASP A 108 17.59 13.18 -8.20
C ASP A 108 16.37 12.35 -7.74
N ILE A 109 16.57 11.42 -6.79
CA ILE A 109 15.47 10.64 -6.23
C ILE A 109 14.46 11.52 -5.48
N GLU A 110 14.94 12.49 -4.71
CA GLU A 110 14.05 13.41 -3.98
C GLU A 110 13.27 14.34 -4.91
N GLU A 111 13.89 14.81 -5.99
CA GLU A 111 13.28 15.73 -6.94
C GLU A 111 12.29 15.02 -7.88
N VAL A 112 12.66 13.85 -8.40
CA VAL A 112 11.96 13.22 -9.52
C VAL A 112 10.93 12.16 -9.07
N VAL A 113 11.28 11.39 -8.03
CA VAL A 113 10.42 10.30 -7.58
C VAL A 113 9.33 10.84 -6.66
N PRO A 114 8.05 10.74 -7.07
CA PRO A 114 6.95 11.23 -6.24
C PRO A 114 6.87 10.45 -4.93
N LYS A 115 6.38 11.10 -3.87
CA LYS A 115 6.04 10.40 -2.64
C LYS A 115 4.98 9.34 -2.92
N SER A 116 5.10 8.20 -2.26
CA SER A 116 4.06 7.17 -2.33
C SER A 116 2.73 7.71 -1.79
N LEU A 117 1.60 7.17 -2.26
CA LEU A 117 0.30 7.53 -1.70
C LEU A 117 0.24 7.28 -0.20
N GLN A 118 0.90 6.22 0.29
CA GLN A 118 0.99 5.90 1.71
C GLN A 118 1.69 7.00 2.50
N ASP A 119 2.80 7.54 1.99
CA ASP A 119 3.54 8.64 2.62
C ASP A 119 2.73 9.94 2.60
N ASN A 120 2.07 10.23 1.48
CA ASN A 120 1.19 11.39 1.37
C ASN A 120 0.04 11.31 2.38
N ILE A 121 -0.56 10.13 2.58
CA ILE A 121 -1.62 9.94 3.59
C ILE A 121 -1.06 10.03 5.01
N PHE A 122 0.17 9.56 5.23
CA PHE A 122 0.84 9.77 6.52
C PHE A 122 1.03 11.27 6.81
N ASP A 123 1.54 12.03 5.84
CA ASP A 123 1.70 13.48 5.96
C ASP A 123 0.35 14.17 6.18
N LEU A 124 -0.68 13.79 5.41
CA LEU A 124 -2.04 14.30 5.57
C LEU A 124 -2.57 14.05 7.00
N THR A 125 -2.35 12.84 7.52
CA THR A 125 -2.73 12.51 8.90
C THR A 125 -2.02 13.39 9.90
N GLN A 126 -0.70 13.62 9.74
CA GLN A 126 0.06 14.52 10.61
C GLN A 126 -0.45 15.96 10.55
N MET A 127 -0.80 16.46 9.36
CA MET A 127 -1.38 17.80 9.18
C MET A 127 -2.73 17.92 9.90
N ILE A 128 -3.60 16.91 9.79
CA ILE A 128 -4.89 16.85 10.50
C ILE A 128 -4.67 16.91 12.02
N LEU A 129 -3.78 16.07 12.55
CA LEU A 129 -3.50 15.99 13.98
C LEU A 129 -2.87 17.28 14.54
N LYS A 130 -2.13 18.03 13.71
CA LYS A 130 -1.56 19.34 14.06
C LYS A 130 -2.48 20.52 13.74
N ARG A 131 -3.70 20.26 13.26
CA ARG A 131 -4.68 21.28 12.84
C ARG A 131 -4.18 22.22 11.72
N GLN A 132 -3.26 21.72 10.90
CA GLN A 132 -2.71 22.43 9.73
C GLN A 132 -3.62 22.28 8.51
N ILE A 133 -4.84 22.81 8.61
CA ILE A 133 -5.93 22.52 7.67
C ILE A 133 -5.61 23.02 6.26
N ASP A 134 -5.02 24.20 6.12
CA ASP A 134 -4.70 24.73 4.79
C ASP A 134 -3.67 23.86 4.07
N GLN A 135 -2.67 23.36 4.80
CA GLN A 135 -1.67 22.44 4.25
C GLN A 135 -2.32 21.08 3.88
N ALA A 136 -3.19 20.57 4.75
CA ALA A 136 -3.94 19.35 4.47
C ALA A 136 -4.78 19.46 3.19
N ARG A 137 -5.49 20.58 3.01
CA ARG A 137 -6.30 20.84 1.81
C ARG A 137 -5.45 20.96 0.55
N ASN A 138 -4.30 21.64 0.63
CA ASN A 138 -3.38 21.72 -0.50
C ASN A 138 -2.88 20.33 -0.91
N LEU A 139 -2.45 19.51 0.04
CA LEU A 139 -2.03 18.14 -0.24
C LEU A 139 -3.17 17.31 -0.87
N VAL A 140 -4.40 17.44 -0.37
CA VAL A 140 -5.57 16.76 -0.96
C VAL A 140 -5.82 17.22 -2.39
N LYS A 141 -5.70 18.54 -2.66
CA LYS A 141 -5.80 19.08 -4.02
C LYS A 141 -4.76 18.47 -4.96
N ASP A 142 -3.52 18.34 -4.49
CA ASP A 142 -2.44 17.74 -5.29
C ASP A 142 -2.71 16.25 -5.56
N LEU A 143 -3.23 15.51 -4.56
CA LEU A 143 -3.62 14.11 -4.72
C LEU A 143 -4.76 13.95 -5.75
N ARG A 144 -5.77 14.84 -5.72
CA ARG A 144 -6.83 14.87 -6.73
C ARG A 144 -6.28 15.13 -8.14
N LEU A 145 -5.34 16.07 -8.28
CA LEU A 145 -4.68 16.33 -9.57
C LEU A 145 -3.86 15.13 -10.07
N GLN A 146 -3.35 14.29 -9.17
CA GLN A 146 -2.70 13.02 -9.49
C GLN A 146 -3.70 11.90 -9.83
N GLY A 147 -5.01 12.15 -9.74
CA GLY A 147 -6.07 11.19 -10.05
C GLY A 147 -6.48 10.29 -8.89
N GLU A 148 -6.09 10.62 -7.67
CA GLU A 148 -6.51 9.86 -6.49
C GLU A 148 -7.97 10.17 -6.13
N ASP A 149 -8.75 9.11 -5.87
CA ASP A 149 -10.17 9.21 -5.54
C ASP A 149 -10.40 9.34 -4.02
N GLU A 150 -11.35 10.15 -3.60
CA GLU A 150 -11.68 10.42 -2.20
C GLU A 150 -12.07 9.16 -1.43
N ILE A 151 -12.77 8.22 -2.06
CA ILE A 151 -13.15 6.94 -1.42
C ILE A 151 -11.88 6.16 -1.06
N LYS A 152 -10.89 6.15 -1.96
CA LYS A 152 -9.60 5.52 -1.71
C LYS A 152 -8.83 6.25 -0.59
N LEU A 153 -8.81 7.58 -0.60
CA LEU A 153 -8.16 8.39 0.43
C LEU A 153 -8.80 8.15 1.81
N ILE A 154 -10.15 8.13 1.90
CA ILE A 154 -10.88 7.83 3.14
C ILE A 154 -10.53 6.42 3.65
N ALA A 155 -10.51 5.42 2.77
CA ALA A 155 -10.21 4.05 3.17
C ALA A 155 -8.82 3.92 3.80
N ILE A 156 -7.81 4.61 3.23
CA ILE A 156 -6.44 4.61 3.76
C ILE A 156 -6.36 5.39 5.08
N LEU A 157 -6.99 6.59 5.17
CA LEU A 157 -7.07 7.36 6.40
C LEU A 157 -7.74 6.57 7.53
N LEU A 158 -8.86 5.93 7.23
CA LEU A 158 -9.57 5.07 8.19
C LEU A 158 -8.67 3.92 8.68
N GLY A 159 -7.89 3.31 7.79
CA GLY A 159 -6.88 2.31 8.13
C GLY A 159 -5.82 2.86 9.09
N GLN A 160 -5.35 4.09 8.86
CA GLN A 160 -4.37 4.75 9.69
C GLN A 160 -4.90 5.04 11.11
N PHE A 161 -6.10 5.63 11.22
CA PHE A 161 -6.72 5.90 12.52
C PHE A 161 -7.08 4.61 13.28
N ARG A 162 -7.48 3.54 12.56
CA ARG A 162 -7.67 2.21 13.14
C ARG A 162 -6.36 1.67 13.72
N MET A 163 -5.25 1.78 12.99
CA MET A 163 -3.94 1.37 13.47
C MET A 163 -3.55 2.15 14.74
N PHE A 164 -3.75 3.46 14.78
CA PHE A 164 -3.49 4.27 15.97
C PHE A 164 -4.32 3.78 17.17
N SER A 165 -5.60 3.47 16.96
CA SER A 165 -6.48 2.96 18.02
C SER A 165 -6.01 1.62 18.56
N GLN A 166 -5.69 0.67 17.68
CA GLN A 166 -5.23 -0.67 18.05
C GLN A 166 -3.89 -0.61 18.80
N VAL A 167 -2.92 0.14 18.25
CA VAL A 167 -1.60 0.32 18.88
C VAL A 167 -1.74 0.96 20.25
N LYS A 168 -2.63 1.96 20.41
CA LYS A 168 -2.88 2.61 21.68
C LYS A 168 -3.49 1.64 22.70
N ILE A 169 -4.49 0.87 22.33
CA ILE A 169 -5.13 -0.14 23.20
C ILE A 169 -4.07 -1.15 23.69
N PHE A 170 -3.31 -1.75 22.78
CA PHE A 170 -2.30 -2.73 23.16
C PHE A 170 -1.17 -2.13 24.01
N SER A 171 -0.80 -0.87 23.74
CA SER A 171 0.18 -0.15 24.56
C SER A 171 -0.34 0.14 25.98
N GLU A 172 -1.64 0.47 26.13
CA GLU A 172 -2.29 0.66 27.44
C GLU A 172 -2.47 -0.67 28.21
N GLU A 173 -2.56 -1.79 27.51
CA GLU A 173 -2.51 -3.15 28.06
C GLU A 173 -1.08 -3.60 28.46
N GLY A 174 -0.07 -2.76 28.23
CA GLY A 174 1.32 -3.02 28.61
C GLY A 174 2.10 -3.89 27.64
N GLN A 175 1.60 -4.09 26.40
CA GLN A 175 2.33 -4.83 25.38
C GLN A 175 3.56 -4.07 24.90
N SER A 176 4.67 -4.77 24.70
CA SER A 176 5.87 -4.23 24.04
C SER A 176 5.64 -4.03 22.54
N GLU A 177 6.49 -3.21 21.89
CA GLU A 177 6.41 -2.96 20.44
C GLU A 177 6.39 -4.25 19.62
N SER A 178 7.24 -5.22 19.96
CA SER A 178 7.30 -6.52 19.27
C SER A 178 6.02 -7.36 19.45
N GLN A 179 5.40 -7.31 20.64
CA GLN A 179 4.12 -7.96 20.90
C GLN A 179 2.98 -7.30 20.12
N ILE A 180 2.96 -5.97 20.06
CA ILE A 180 1.97 -5.22 19.27
C ILE A 180 2.09 -5.58 17.77
N VAL A 181 3.30 -5.67 17.22
CA VAL A 181 3.52 -6.12 15.84
C VAL A 181 2.95 -7.53 15.62
N ALA A 182 3.18 -8.45 16.55
CA ALA A 182 2.66 -9.81 16.47
C ALA A 182 1.12 -9.83 16.53
N SER A 183 0.52 -9.15 17.51
CA SER A 183 -0.93 -9.06 17.69
C SER A 183 -1.63 -8.44 16.47
N LEU A 184 -1.09 -7.35 15.93
CA LEU A 184 -1.62 -6.72 14.72
C LEU A 184 -1.48 -7.61 13.48
N SER A 185 -0.39 -8.36 13.37
CA SER A 185 -0.16 -9.29 12.25
C SER A 185 -1.15 -10.45 12.30
N GLU A 186 -1.45 -10.96 13.50
CA GLU A 186 -2.47 -11.99 13.71
C GLU A 186 -3.86 -11.48 13.37
N LEU A 187 -4.26 -10.30 13.90
CA LEU A 187 -5.57 -9.69 13.64
C LEU A 187 -5.82 -9.37 12.16
N SER A 188 -4.78 -8.93 11.45
CA SER A 188 -4.90 -8.55 10.04
C SER A 188 -4.71 -9.72 9.08
N GLY A 189 -4.23 -10.87 9.55
CA GLY A 189 -3.87 -12.03 8.73
C GLY A 189 -2.65 -11.78 7.80
N ARG A 190 -1.92 -10.69 8.00
CA ARG A 190 -0.75 -10.31 7.19
C ARG A 190 0.36 -9.72 8.07
N LYS A 191 1.60 -9.84 7.61
CA LYS A 191 2.75 -9.26 8.33
C LYS A 191 2.65 -7.73 8.38
N VAL A 192 2.62 -7.18 9.59
CA VAL A 192 2.64 -5.74 9.83
C VAL A 192 4.07 -5.24 9.90
N ASN A 193 4.34 -4.08 9.28
CA ASN A 193 5.66 -3.48 9.29
C ASN A 193 5.96 -2.90 10.69
N PRO A 194 7.05 -3.32 11.38
CA PRO A 194 7.43 -2.79 12.69
C PRO A 194 7.63 -1.28 12.72
N TYR A 195 8.14 -0.69 11.65
CA TYR A 195 8.31 0.77 11.56
C TYR A 195 6.98 1.52 11.64
N GLN A 196 5.93 0.99 10.99
CA GLN A 196 4.58 1.59 11.08
C GLN A 196 4.06 1.56 12.51
N VAL A 197 4.29 0.46 13.24
CA VAL A 197 3.91 0.34 14.66
C VAL A 197 4.68 1.32 15.53
N LYS A 198 5.98 1.46 15.32
CA LYS A 198 6.82 2.42 16.03
C LYS A 198 6.33 3.87 15.86
N PHE A 199 6.02 4.28 14.63
CA PHE A 199 5.45 5.59 14.36
C PHE A 199 4.06 5.75 14.98
N ALA A 200 3.19 4.74 14.85
CA ALA A 200 1.86 4.76 15.45
C ALA A 200 1.91 4.85 16.98
N LEU A 201 2.85 4.17 17.64
CA LEU A 201 3.09 4.29 19.08
C LEU A 201 3.46 5.72 19.50
N ARG A 202 4.35 6.34 18.74
CA ARG A 202 4.78 7.72 19.01
C ARG A 202 3.60 8.69 18.88
N ASP A 203 2.85 8.59 17.78
CA ASP A 203 1.83 9.56 17.42
C ASP A 203 0.54 9.35 18.23
N SER A 204 0.16 8.10 18.53
CA SER A 204 -1.03 7.80 19.32
C SER A 204 -0.92 8.13 20.82
N ARG A 205 0.29 8.33 21.36
CA ARG A 205 0.48 8.65 22.79
C ARG A 205 -0.33 9.87 23.26
N ARG A 206 -0.44 10.89 22.41
CA ARG A 206 -1.12 12.16 22.71
C ARG A 206 -2.60 12.16 22.33
N LEU A 207 -3.08 11.13 21.68
CA LEU A 207 -4.45 11.02 21.20
C LEU A 207 -5.30 10.25 22.20
N SER A 208 -6.53 10.71 22.47
CA SER A 208 -7.48 9.93 23.27
C SER A 208 -8.16 8.86 22.42
N LEU A 209 -8.57 7.74 23.04
CA LEU A 209 -9.36 6.72 22.34
C LEU A 209 -10.71 7.28 21.87
N SER A 210 -11.28 8.25 22.58
CA SER A 210 -12.54 8.90 22.19
C SER A 210 -12.34 9.73 20.91
N PHE A 211 -11.24 10.50 20.79
CA PHE A 211 -10.88 11.21 19.57
C PHE A 211 -10.70 10.25 18.39
N LEU A 212 -9.90 9.18 18.57
CA LEU A 212 -9.65 8.20 17.52
C LEU A 212 -10.93 7.51 17.06
N LYS A 213 -11.83 7.17 17.99
CA LYS A 213 -13.16 6.63 17.70
C LYS A 213 -14.00 7.61 16.89
N GLN A 214 -14.05 8.89 17.30
CA GLN A 214 -14.84 9.92 16.62
C GLN A 214 -14.30 10.18 15.20
N ALA A 215 -12.98 10.23 15.04
CA ALA A 215 -12.37 10.36 13.72
C ALA A 215 -12.75 9.21 12.78
N MET A 216 -12.67 7.96 13.26
CA MET A 216 -13.11 6.79 12.48
C MET A 216 -14.59 6.85 12.12
N ILE A 217 -15.48 7.24 13.06
CA ILE A 217 -16.91 7.40 12.79
C ILE A 217 -17.11 8.45 11.69
N THR A 218 -16.45 9.60 11.79
CA THR A 218 -16.55 10.67 10.79
C THR A 218 -16.16 10.17 9.39
N PHE A 219 -15.06 9.43 9.26
CA PHE A 219 -14.66 8.89 7.96
C PHE A 219 -15.61 7.80 7.44
N ILE A 220 -16.14 6.92 8.31
CA ILE A 220 -17.13 5.90 7.93
C ILE A 220 -18.42 6.56 7.42
N GLU A 221 -18.94 7.56 8.14
CA GLU A 221 -20.14 8.30 7.74
C GLU A 221 -19.93 9.05 6.42
N THR A 222 -18.72 9.61 6.23
CA THR A 222 -18.35 10.29 4.99
C THR A 222 -18.27 9.32 3.81
N ASP A 223 -17.63 8.15 3.99
CA ASP A 223 -17.58 7.10 2.97
C ASP A 223 -18.99 6.65 2.56
N TYR A 224 -19.87 6.45 3.54
CA TYR A 224 -21.27 6.12 3.28
C TYR A 224 -22.01 7.23 2.53
N ALA A 225 -21.85 8.49 2.94
CA ALA A 225 -22.50 9.64 2.32
C ALA A 225 -22.05 9.83 0.86
N ILE A 226 -20.76 9.64 0.56
CA ILE A 226 -20.22 9.67 -0.81
C ILE A 226 -20.85 8.55 -1.65
N LYS A 227 -20.82 7.32 -1.15
CA LYS A 227 -21.36 6.15 -1.86
C LYS A 227 -22.88 6.21 -2.08
N SER A 228 -23.61 6.88 -1.20
CA SER A 228 -25.05 7.10 -1.34
C SER A 228 -25.43 8.31 -2.21
N GLY A 229 -24.42 9.07 -2.69
CA GLY A 229 -24.66 10.22 -3.59
C GLY A 229 -25.34 11.40 -2.93
N THR A 230 -25.20 11.58 -1.61
CA THR A 230 -25.89 12.63 -0.86
C THR A 230 -25.42 14.03 -1.24
N TYR A 231 -24.09 14.18 -1.44
CA TYR A 231 -23.44 15.44 -1.85
C TYR A 231 -22.17 15.12 -2.67
N GLU A 232 -21.58 16.17 -3.25
CA GLU A 232 -20.30 16.06 -3.98
C GLU A 232 -19.21 15.49 -3.08
N LYS A 233 -18.45 14.53 -3.60
CA LYS A 233 -17.45 13.80 -2.84
C LYS A 233 -16.34 14.68 -2.29
N ASP A 234 -15.91 15.68 -3.07
CA ASP A 234 -14.87 16.64 -2.69
C ASP A 234 -15.29 17.45 -1.47
N TYR A 235 -16.54 17.93 -1.48
CA TYR A 235 -17.12 18.68 -0.36
C TYR A 235 -17.22 17.84 0.90
N LEU A 236 -17.71 16.60 0.80
CA LEU A 236 -17.85 15.71 1.94
C LEU A 236 -16.49 15.34 2.54
N PHE A 237 -15.49 15.12 1.69
CA PHE A 237 -14.15 14.81 2.13
C PHE A 237 -13.50 16.00 2.89
N ASP A 238 -13.55 17.20 2.30
CA ASP A 238 -13.02 18.41 2.93
C ASP A 238 -13.71 18.70 4.27
N LEU A 239 -15.04 18.49 4.34
CA LEU A 239 -15.80 18.64 5.59
C LEU A 239 -15.37 17.61 6.65
N ALA A 240 -15.09 16.37 6.26
CA ALA A 240 -14.60 15.34 7.16
C ALA A 240 -13.23 15.71 7.75
N LEU A 241 -12.31 16.19 6.93
CA LEU A 241 -11.00 16.67 7.40
C LEU A 241 -11.14 17.78 8.44
N LEU A 242 -12.00 18.77 8.18
CA LEU A 242 -12.28 19.86 9.10
C LEU A 242 -12.89 19.36 10.42
N LYS A 243 -13.85 18.44 10.37
CA LYS A 243 -14.48 17.87 11.57
C LYS A 243 -13.46 17.13 12.43
N VAL A 244 -12.62 16.29 11.82
CA VAL A 244 -11.61 15.52 12.56
C VAL A 244 -10.54 16.43 13.14
N ALA A 245 -10.10 17.45 12.44
CA ALA A 245 -9.08 18.38 12.96
C ALA A 245 -9.58 19.28 14.09
N ASN A 246 -10.89 19.50 14.20
CA ASN A 246 -11.50 20.34 15.24
C ASN A 246 -12.10 19.56 16.43
N SER A 247 -12.02 18.24 16.39
CA SER A 247 -12.52 17.36 17.44
C SER A 247 -11.57 17.14 18.63
#